data_4b5bf00322660e69086bf6ae03ddb397
#
_entry.id   4b5bf00322660e69086bf6ae03ddb397
#
_cell.length_a   1.000
_cell.length_b   1.000
_cell.length_c   1.000
_cell.angle_alpha   90.00
_cell.angle_beta   90.00
_cell.angle_gamma   90.00
#
_symmetry.space_group_name_H-M   'P 1'
#
loop_
_entity.id
_entity.type
_entity.pdbx_description
1 polymer ?
#
loop_
_entity_poly.entity_id
_entity_poly.type
_entity_poly.pdbx_seq_one_letter_code
_entity_poly.pdbx_strand_id
1 'polypeptide(L)' 'MAKQLELEGRHFWILSEPHGSGWKASVVEMKGDAQESVGIEATAETRGAADEAAERKLRRLVKS' A
#
# COMPACT_ATOMS: atom_id res chain seq x y z
N MET A 1 -8.68 -5.24 5.89
CA MET A 1 -7.72 -4.84 6.93
C MET A 1 -6.66 -3.94 6.34
N ALA A 2 -6.13 -3.05 7.15
CA ALA A 2 -5.08 -2.14 6.71
C ALA A 2 -3.77 -2.51 7.41
N LYS A 3 -2.67 -2.35 6.69
CA LYS A 3 -1.34 -2.58 7.25
C LYS A 3 -0.63 -1.23 7.33
N GLN A 4 -0.11 -0.90 8.49
CA GLN A 4 0.58 0.36 8.72
C GLN A 4 2.08 0.18 8.50
N LEU A 5 2.68 1.14 7.81
CA LEU A 5 4.11 1.12 7.52
C LEU A 5 4.72 2.49 7.77
N GLU A 6 5.96 2.49 8.23
CA GLU A 6 6.72 3.73 8.37
C GLU A 6 8.03 3.56 7.60
N LEU A 7 8.27 4.45 6.64
CA LEU A 7 9.47 4.43 5.81
C LEU A 7 10.02 5.85 5.71
N GLU A 8 11.30 6.03 5.99
CA GLU A 8 11.98 7.33 5.87
C GLU A 8 11.26 8.44 6.65
N GLY A 9 10.73 8.10 7.83
CA GLY A 9 10.00 9.07 8.65
C GLY A 9 8.60 9.39 8.16
N ARG A 10 8.11 8.68 7.15
CA ARG A 10 6.77 8.89 6.58
C ARG A 10 5.88 7.71 6.95
N HIS A 11 4.62 8.01 7.20
CA HIS A 11 3.64 6.99 7.60
C HIS A 11 2.72 6.65 6.45
N PHE A 12 2.55 5.36 6.20
CA PHE A 12 1.72 4.86 5.10
C PHE A 12 0.75 3.80 5.60
N TRP A 13 -0.34 3.63 4.87
CA TRP A 13 -1.29 2.54 5.07
C TRP A 13 -1.43 1.78 3.77
N ILE A 14 -1.41 0.46 3.87
CA ILE A 14 -1.72 -0.41 2.73
C ILE A 14 -3.11 -0.96 2.97
N LEU A 15 -4.02 -0.62 2.07
CA LEU A 15 -5.41 -1.03 2.13
C LEU A 15 -5.64 -2.12 1.09
N SER A 16 -6.19 -3.24 1.50
CA SER A 16 -6.44 -4.34 0.59
C SER A 16 -7.93 -4.64 0.53
N GLU A 17 -8.41 -5.01 -0.64
CA GLU A 17 -9.81 -5.35 -0.86
C GLU A 17 -9.91 -6.45 -1.90
N PRO A 18 -11.00 -7.25 -1.88
CA PRO A 18 -11.23 -8.21 -2.94
C PRO A 18 -11.40 -7.50 -4.27
N HIS A 19 -10.81 -8.06 -5.32
CA HIS A 19 -10.89 -7.47 -6.66
C HIS A 19 -10.90 -8.59 -7.68
N GLY A 20 -12.01 -8.77 -8.35
CA GLY A 20 -12.16 -9.88 -9.29
C GLY A 20 -12.03 -11.21 -8.55
N SER A 21 -11.15 -12.06 -9.04
CA SER A 21 -10.88 -13.35 -8.39
C SER A 21 -9.70 -13.30 -7.42
N GLY A 22 -9.16 -12.11 -7.18
CA GLY A 22 -7.99 -11.94 -6.30
C GLY A 22 -8.16 -10.76 -5.37
N TRP A 23 -7.04 -10.07 -5.13
CA TRP A 23 -6.98 -8.96 -4.18
C TRP A 23 -6.24 -7.77 -4.80
N LYS A 24 -6.63 -6.59 -4.39
CA LYS A 24 -5.97 -5.35 -4.80
C LYS A 24 -5.54 -4.59 -3.56
N ALA A 25 -4.29 -4.17 -3.53
CA ALA A 25 -3.75 -3.36 -2.45
C ALA A 25 -3.44 -1.98 -2.97
N SER A 26 -3.79 -0.96 -2.19
CA SER A 26 -3.53 0.44 -2.51
C SER A 26 -2.77 1.06 -1.36
N VAL A 27 -1.96 2.07 -1.64
CA VAL A 27 -1.16 2.74 -0.62
C VAL A 27 -1.60 4.18 -0.49
N VAL A 28 -1.78 4.62 0.76
CA VAL A 28 -2.03 6.03 1.07
C VAL A 28 -1.00 6.50 2.08
N GLU A 29 -0.64 7.75 2.01
CA GLU A 29 0.27 8.36 2.98
C GLU A 29 -0.54 9.16 3.99
N MET A 30 -0.22 9.02 5.26
CA MET A 30 -0.86 9.81 6.31
C MET A 30 -0.07 11.09 6.52
N LYS A 31 -0.72 12.23 6.33
CA LYS A 31 -0.12 13.54 6.56
C LYS A 31 -0.99 14.30 7.56
N GLY A 32 -0.61 14.22 8.83
CA GLY A 32 -1.42 14.79 9.89
C GLY A 32 -2.80 14.14 9.91
N ASP A 33 -3.85 14.92 9.72
CA ASP A 33 -5.23 14.42 9.73
C ASP A 33 -5.72 14.02 8.34
N ALA A 34 -4.87 14.13 7.31
CA ALA A 34 -5.26 13.85 5.94
C ALA A 34 -4.66 12.56 5.43
N GLN A 35 -5.32 11.95 4.47
CA GLN A 35 -4.80 10.81 3.73
C GLN A 35 -4.60 11.23 2.29
N GLU A 36 -3.48 10.82 1.73
CA GLU A 36 -3.16 11.16 0.35
C GLU A 36 -2.76 9.91 -0.41
N SER A 37 -3.42 9.67 -1.54
CA SER A 37 -3.05 8.54 -2.39
C SER A 37 -1.70 8.80 -3.02
N VAL A 38 -0.81 7.81 -2.96
CA VAL A 38 0.52 7.93 -3.57
C VAL A 38 0.56 7.30 -4.95
N GLY A 39 -0.58 6.83 -5.46
CA GLY A 39 -0.66 6.28 -6.80
C GLY A 39 -0.09 4.87 -6.94
N ILE A 40 0.09 4.16 -5.84
CA ILE A 40 0.60 2.80 -5.85
C ILE A 40 -0.55 1.83 -5.67
N GLU A 41 -0.65 0.87 -6.60
CA GLU A 41 -1.62 -0.22 -6.52
C GLU A 41 -0.95 -1.50 -6.95
N ALA A 42 -1.38 -2.61 -6.38
CA ALA A 42 -0.88 -3.92 -6.76
C ALA A 42 -2.02 -4.93 -6.66
N THR A 43 -2.04 -5.89 -7.58
CA THR A 43 -3.03 -6.97 -7.56
C THR A 43 -2.32 -8.30 -7.47
N ALA A 44 -2.95 -9.25 -6.80
CA ALA A 44 -2.40 -10.60 -6.66
C ALA A 44 -3.53 -11.56 -6.34
N GLU A 45 -3.24 -12.85 -6.34
CA GLU A 45 -4.25 -13.85 -6.07
C GLU A 45 -4.64 -13.92 -4.59
N THR A 46 -3.74 -13.50 -3.70
CA THR A 46 -4.00 -13.50 -2.27
C THR A 46 -3.79 -12.11 -1.70
N ARG A 47 -4.41 -11.83 -0.56
CA ARG A 47 -4.26 -10.55 0.12
C ARG A 47 -2.80 -10.31 0.52
N GLY A 48 -2.16 -11.33 1.09
CA GLY A 48 -0.77 -11.19 1.52
C GLY A 48 0.16 -10.86 0.36
N ALA A 49 -0.03 -11.53 -0.78
CA ALA A 49 0.79 -11.27 -1.96
C ALA A 49 0.54 -9.86 -2.51
N ALA A 50 -0.71 -9.38 -2.48
CA ALA A 50 -1.02 -8.03 -2.93
C ALA A 50 -0.36 -7.00 -2.00
N ASP A 51 -0.45 -7.21 -0.69
CA ASP A 51 0.18 -6.31 0.29
C ASP A 51 1.70 -6.26 0.09
N GLU A 52 2.33 -7.41 -0.10
CA GLU A 52 3.78 -7.46 -0.31
C GLU A 52 4.20 -6.76 -1.60
N ALA A 53 3.42 -6.92 -2.66
CA ALA A 53 3.72 -6.27 -3.93
C ALA A 53 3.58 -4.76 -3.80
N ALA A 54 2.55 -4.29 -3.10
CA ALA A 54 2.35 -2.87 -2.87
C ALA A 54 3.49 -2.29 -2.01
N GLU A 55 3.89 -3.02 -0.98
CA GLU A 55 4.99 -2.59 -0.11
C GLU A 55 6.29 -2.47 -0.91
N ARG A 56 6.56 -3.41 -1.78
CA ARG A 56 7.77 -3.41 -2.60
C ARG A 56 7.81 -2.18 -3.51
N LYS A 57 6.66 -1.86 -4.13
CA LYS A 57 6.56 -0.68 -4.97
C LYS A 57 6.74 0.60 -4.16
N LEU A 58 6.18 0.64 -2.94
CA LEU A 58 6.31 1.79 -2.07
C LEU A 58 7.77 2.00 -1.67
N ARG A 59 8.48 0.95 -1.29
CA ARG A 59 9.88 1.07 -0.89
C ARG A 59 10.74 1.59 -2.04
N ARG A 60 10.44 1.17 -3.26
CA ARG A 60 11.14 1.66 -4.44
C ARG A 60 10.88 3.14 -4.67
N LEU A 61 9.64 3.57 -4.49
CA LEU A 61 9.27 4.98 -4.66
C LEU A 61 9.98 5.86 -3.63
N VAL A 62 10.00 5.42 -2.37
CA VAL A 62 10.59 6.21 -1.28
C VAL A 62 12.11 6.30 -1.41
N LYS A 63 12.75 5.29 -1.97
CA LYS A 63 14.20 5.28 -2.14
C LYS A 63 14.70 6.11 -3.32
N SER A 64 13.85 6.39 -4.27
CA SER A 64 14.29 7.08 -5.50
C SER A 64 14.45 8.59 -5.33
#